data_a74806fc66fb08e894c86ed913d933ed
#
_entry.id   a74806fc66fb08e894c86ed913d933ed
#
_cell.length_a   1.000
_cell.length_b   1.000
_cell.length_c   1.000
_cell.angle_alpha   90.00
_cell.angle_beta   90.00
_cell.angle_gamma   90.00
#
_symmetry.space_group_name_H-M   'P 1'
#
loop_
_entity.id
_entity.type
_entity.pdbx_description
1 polymer ?
#
loop_
_entity_poly.entity_id
_entity_poly.type
_entity_poly.pdbx_seq_one_letter_code
_entity_poly.pdbx_strand_id
1 'polypeptide(L)'
;DQTKYKIDCEESVKRELRSYFSFKVPGAEYMPLYKSRVWDGKIKLYEINSSTLPRGLKTYLQKFCEERNYYLLFDEKDTKNISLTDHEIDAFIKTLNLTVKKQSITPHDHQKRAIQHALNTNRTVIVSPTGSGKSLIIYILIRYLLRYFVEAPKKVLLLVPTVGLVQQMEADFFDYSKNDKSWSNSKFLHKITAGKEKNSNKPLVISTWQSVYKLPKEWFQQFDAVIFDECHLVKADSLVNIGKKLTNAWFRLGTTGTLDQTLAHKLSIEGTLGPSIQFITTKGLIGQGVLAKLAIDCIMLDYDDASRNRVKKLKYQEEMSYLVENSKRNEFIAKLCGEMNGNTLVLFNYVEKHGKPLYDLIQAQHPDKKVYFISGKTDAENRETIRKIIDKEKNAILVASFGTTSTGINIVHLDNIIFASPTKSVIRLLQSIGRGLRTSARKQNLKVYDIVDDLSWKSYKNHVLKHFEHRAKIYQKEKFDYKAFKIKI
;
A
#
# COMPACT_ATOMS: atom_id res chain seq x y z
N ASP A 1 17.76 -23.74 -4.38
CA ASP A 1 17.21 -22.58 -5.08
C ASP A 1 16.93 -21.43 -4.08
N GLN A 2 16.64 -20.24 -4.59
CA GLN A 2 16.46 -19.05 -3.76
C GLN A 2 15.02 -18.90 -3.19
N THR A 3 14.17 -19.93 -3.24
CA THR A 3 12.77 -19.82 -2.81
C THR A 3 12.51 -20.43 -1.44
N LYS A 4 13.11 -21.58 -1.11
CA LYS A 4 12.84 -22.32 0.12
C LYS A 4 14.13 -22.86 0.76
N TYR A 5 14.10 -22.99 2.08
CA TYR A 5 15.02 -23.86 2.83
C TYR A 5 14.51 -25.29 2.79
N LYS A 6 15.41 -26.24 2.60
CA LYS A 6 15.18 -27.64 2.95
C LYS A 6 15.64 -27.83 4.37
N ILE A 7 14.76 -28.33 5.24
CA ILE A 7 15.04 -28.51 6.66
C ILE A 7 15.22 -30.00 6.91
N ASP A 8 16.38 -30.37 7.43
CA ASP A 8 16.68 -31.72 7.88
C ASP A 8 16.51 -31.80 9.39
N CYS A 9 15.57 -32.61 9.86
CA CYS A 9 15.25 -32.78 11.27
C CYS A 9 14.36 -34.03 11.46
N GLU A 10 14.20 -34.45 12.72
CA GLU A 10 13.36 -35.57 13.11
C GLU A 10 11.87 -35.35 12.75
N GLU A 11 11.13 -36.47 12.60
CA GLU A 11 9.70 -36.42 12.25
C GLU A 11 8.83 -35.70 13.30
N SER A 12 9.19 -35.81 14.58
CA SER A 12 8.56 -35.06 15.68
C SER A 12 8.66 -33.55 15.44
N VAL A 13 9.85 -33.05 15.14
CA VAL A 13 10.14 -31.64 14.87
C VAL A 13 9.45 -31.18 13.59
N LYS A 14 9.37 -32.00 12.53
CA LYS A 14 8.60 -31.68 11.32
C LYS A 14 7.12 -31.44 11.61
N ARG A 15 6.52 -32.23 12.52
CA ARG A 15 5.12 -32.03 12.95
C ARG A 15 4.94 -30.72 13.73
N GLU A 16 5.89 -30.40 14.60
CA GLU A 16 5.88 -29.14 15.33
C GLU A 16 6.04 -27.94 14.39
N LEU A 17 6.98 -27.99 13.45
CA LEU A 17 7.13 -26.98 12.39
C LEU A 17 5.84 -26.80 11.59
N ARG A 18 5.19 -27.93 11.21
CA ARG A 18 3.91 -27.89 10.50
C ARG A 18 2.83 -27.20 11.31
N SER A 19 2.76 -27.46 12.61
CA SER A 19 1.81 -26.81 13.52
C SER A 19 2.12 -25.33 13.67
N TYR A 20 3.37 -24.98 13.96
CA TYR A 20 3.83 -23.61 14.17
C TYR A 20 3.62 -22.71 12.95
N PHE A 21 3.90 -23.22 11.75
CA PHE A 21 3.72 -22.50 10.49
C PHE A 21 2.35 -22.74 9.83
N SER A 22 1.31 -23.06 10.62
CA SER A 22 -0.08 -23.21 10.15
C SER A 22 -0.97 -22.14 10.77
N PHE A 23 -1.68 -21.36 9.93
CA PHE A 23 -2.45 -20.19 10.35
C PHE A 23 -3.87 -20.26 9.83
N LYS A 24 -4.87 -20.02 10.70
CA LYS A 24 -6.28 -19.97 10.30
C LYS A 24 -6.53 -18.74 9.41
N VAL A 25 -7.22 -18.97 8.30
CA VAL A 25 -7.65 -17.88 7.41
C VAL A 25 -8.90 -17.23 7.97
N PRO A 26 -8.92 -15.91 8.22
CA PRO A 26 -10.12 -15.22 8.67
C PRO A 26 -11.28 -15.40 7.68
N GLY A 27 -12.45 -15.80 8.19
CA GLY A 27 -13.62 -16.05 7.36
C GLY A 27 -13.60 -17.38 6.61
N ALA A 28 -12.66 -18.26 6.89
CA ALA A 28 -12.58 -19.60 6.29
C ALA A 28 -13.90 -20.38 6.45
N GLU A 29 -14.58 -20.21 7.57
CA GLU A 29 -15.87 -20.83 7.89
C GLU A 29 -16.99 -20.50 6.91
N TYR A 30 -16.87 -19.41 6.15
CA TYR A 30 -17.82 -19.02 5.11
C TYR A 30 -17.45 -19.55 3.72
N MET A 31 -16.25 -20.09 3.55
CA MET A 31 -15.75 -20.55 2.25
C MET A 31 -16.32 -21.92 1.89
N PRO A 32 -16.67 -22.18 0.60
CA PRO A 32 -17.23 -23.46 0.16
C PRO A 32 -16.33 -24.67 0.50
N LEU A 33 -15.01 -24.55 0.28
CA LEU A 33 -14.04 -25.62 0.54
C LEU A 33 -13.95 -26.00 2.03
N TYR A 34 -14.13 -25.04 2.93
CA TYR A 34 -14.20 -25.31 4.37
C TYR A 34 -15.53 -26.01 4.74
N LYS A 35 -16.64 -25.50 4.21
CA LYS A 35 -17.98 -26.09 4.45
C LYS A 35 -18.10 -27.51 3.93
N SER A 36 -17.47 -27.81 2.79
CA SER A 36 -17.38 -29.17 2.23
C SER A 36 -16.32 -30.06 2.90
N ARG A 37 -15.62 -29.58 3.93
CA ARG A 37 -14.55 -30.27 4.67
C ARG A 37 -13.35 -30.71 3.82
N VAL A 38 -13.19 -30.16 2.61
CA VAL A 38 -12.03 -30.40 1.73
C VAL A 38 -10.80 -29.66 2.23
N TRP A 39 -10.98 -28.57 2.95
CA TRP A 39 -9.92 -27.74 3.49
C TRP A 39 -10.19 -27.42 4.97
N ASP A 40 -9.15 -27.46 5.80
CA ASP A 40 -9.20 -27.20 7.25
C ASP A 40 -9.20 -25.71 7.64
N GLY A 41 -9.32 -24.80 6.67
CA GLY A 41 -9.32 -23.35 6.91
C GLY A 41 -7.96 -22.75 7.25
N LYS A 42 -6.86 -23.52 7.09
CA LYS A 42 -5.52 -23.08 7.42
C LYS A 42 -4.62 -22.96 6.20
N ILE A 43 -3.78 -21.93 6.19
CA ILE A 43 -2.61 -21.85 5.32
C ILE A 43 -1.44 -22.52 6.05
N LYS A 44 -0.74 -23.41 5.37
CA LYS A 44 0.38 -24.20 5.89
C LYS A 44 1.63 -23.83 5.12
N LEU A 45 2.53 -23.06 5.75
CA LEU A 45 3.73 -22.52 5.10
C LEU A 45 4.91 -23.51 5.12
N TYR A 46 4.97 -24.42 6.10
CA TYR A 46 5.91 -25.53 6.10
C TYR A 46 5.30 -26.74 5.36
N GLU A 47 5.97 -27.24 4.35
CA GLU A 47 5.58 -28.39 3.56
C GLU A 47 6.26 -29.64 4.11
N ILE A 48 5.53 -30.49 4.85
CA ILE A 48 6.09 -31.63 5.58
C ILE A 48 6.68 -32.69 4.64
N ASN A 49 6.03 -32.99 3.50
CA ASN A 49 6.46 -34.03 2.56
C ASN A 49 7.80 -33.68 1.87
N SER A 50 8.03 -32.42 1.58
CA SER A 50 9.29 -31.94 0.98
C SER A 50 10.27 -31.38 2.02
N SER A 51 9.86 -31.32 3.29
CA SER A 51 10.61 -30.71 4.39
C SER A 51 11.08 -29.29 4.07
N THR A 52 10.19 -28.46 3.48
CA THR A 52 10.59 -27.14 2.99
C THR A 52 9.81 -26.00 3.62
N LEU A 53 10.53 -24.88 3.87
CA LEU A 53 10.00 -23.63 4.40
C LEU A 53 10.43 -22.46 3.50
N PRO A 54 9.54 -21.48 3.20
CA PRO A 54 9.93 -20.29 2.46
C PRO A 54 11.10 -19.54 3.12
N ARG A 55 12.11 -19.15 2.34
CA ARG A 55 13.36 -18.51 2.87
C ARG A 55 13.10 -17.20 3.61
N GLY A 56 12.06 -16.46 3.26
CA GLY A 56 11.70 -15.22 3.93
C GLY A 56 11.27 -15.41 5.40
N LEU A 57 10.99 -16.63 5.85
CA LEU A 57 10.62 -16.94 7.23
C LEU A 57 11.83 -17.34 8.11
N LYS A 58 13.06 -17.03 7.70
CA LYS A 58 14.30 -17.37 8.45
C LYS A 58 14.23 -16.94 9.90
N THR A 59 13.84 -15.70 10.16
CA THR A 59 13.75 -15.15 11.53
C THR A 59 12.69 -15.86 12.39
N TYR A 60 11.59 -16.28 11.77
CA TYR A 60 10.56 -17.08 12.46
C TYR A 60 11.04 -18.49 12.77
N LEU A 61 11.85 -19.09 11.86
CA LEU A 61 12.48 -20.40 12.10
C LEU A 61 13.50 -20.30 13.25
N GLN A 62 14.33 -19.28 13.27
CA GLN A 62 15.27 -19.02 14.36
C GLN A 62 14.54 -18.91 15.70
N LYS A 63 13.49 -18.08 15.76
CA LYS A 63 12.67 -17.94 16.96
C LYS A 63 12.01 -19.25 17.39
N PHE A 64 11.49 -20.07 16.46
CA PHE A 64 10.93 -21.39 16.74
C PHE A 64 11.97 -22.29 17.41
N CYS A 65 13.21 -22.31 16.92
CA CYS A 65 14.30 -23.12 17.46
C CYS A 65 14.74 -22.60 18.86
N GLU A 66 14.88 -21.28 19.03
CA GLU A 66 15.22 -20.64 20.31
C GLU A 66 14.19 -20.98 21.40
N GLU A 67 12.89 -20.84 21.10
CA GLU A 67 11.79 -21.14 22.05
C GLU A 67 11.75 -22.61 22.49
N ARG A 68 12.39 -23.52 21.76
CA ARG A 68 12.41 -24.97 22.02
C ARG A 68 13.78 -25.53 22.35
N ASN A 69 14.78 -24.66 22.43
CA ASN A 69 16.18 -25.06 22.63
C ASN A 69 16.69 -26.02 21.53
N TYR A 70 16.21 -25.86 20.29
CA TYR A 70 16.73 -26.60 19.15
C TYR A 70 17.95 -25.91 18.59
N TYR A 71 18.98 -26.70 18.21
CA TYR A 71 20.16 -26.18 17.55
C TYR A 71 19.91 -26.03 16.06
N LEU A 72 20.13 -24.82 15.52
CA LEU A 72 19.87 -24.49 14.11
C LEU A 72 21.17 -24.18 13.39
N LEU A 73 21.50 -24.96 12.37
CA LEU A 73 22.64 -24.75 11.48
C LEU A 73 22.14 -24.30 10.10
N PHE A 74 22.84 -23.37 9.52
CA PHE A 74 22.64 -22.97 8.12
C PHE A 74 23.85 -23.41 7.30
N ASP A 75 23.63 -23.89 6.06
CA ASP A 75 24.70 -24.13 5.11
C ASP A 75 25.32 -22.80 4.68
N GLU A 76 26.64 -22.65 4.88
CA GLU A 76 27.37 -21.40 4.60
C GLU A 76 27.29 -20.95 3.13
N LYS A 77 27.05 -21.88 2.20
CA LYS A 77 26.90 -21.58 0.77
C LYS A 77 25.67 -20.73 0.44
N ASP A 78 24.77 -20.53 1.41
CA ASP A 78 23.50 -19.85 1.18
C ASP A 78 23.52 -18.33 1.46
N THR A 79 24.65 -17.77 1.89
CA THR A 79 24.70 -16.37 2.34
C THR A 79 25.60 -15.51 1.46
N LYS A 80 25.02 -14.87 0.44
CA LYS A 80 25.63 -13.66 -0.14
C LYS A 80 25.42 -12.51 0.85
N ASN A 81 26.29 -12.40 1.84
CA ASN A 81 26.24 -11.33 2.82
C ASN A 81 26.91 -10.08 2.26
N ILE A 82 26.11 -9.06 1.94
CA ILE A 82 26.60 -7.71 1.75
C ILE A 82 26.54 -7.06 3.14
N SER A 83 27.64 -6.54 3.60
CA SER A 83 27.68 -5.73 4.83
C SER A 83 28.20 -4.35 4.45
N LEU A 84 27.27 -3.44 4.21
CA LEU A 84 27.57 -2.05 3.86
C LEU A 84 27.49 -1.17 5.08
N THR A 85 28.49 -0.36 5.26
CA THR A 85 28.52 0.72 6.25
C THR A 85 27.74 1.95 5.77
N ASP A 86 27.37 2.83 6.68
CA ASP A 86 26.71 4.11 6.34
C ASP A 86 27.57 4.94 5.38
N HIS A 87 28.89 4.93 5.57
CA HIS A 87 29.83 5.66 4.72
C HIS A 87 29.83 5.14 3.28
N GLU A 88 29.81 3.83 3.07
CA GLU A 88 29.78 3.23 1.72
C GLU A 88 28.46 3.52 1.00
N ILE A 89 27.35 3.50 1.74
CA ILE A 89 26.04 3.89 1.21
C ILE A 89 26.03 5.37 0.81
N ASP A 90 26.53 6.25 1.66
CA ASP A 90 26.61 7.69 1.36
C ASP A 90 27.54 7.99 0.19
N ALA A 91 28.69 7.32 0.11
CA ALA A 91 29.62 7.43 -1.01
C ALA A 91 28.95 7.00 -2.33
N PHE A 92 28.22 5.87 -2.31
CA PHE A 92 27.48 5.41 -3.49
C PHE A 92 26.39 6.40 -3.90
N ILE A 93 25.54 6.86 -2.96
CA ILE A 93 24.46 7.80 -3.23
C ILE A 93 24.97 9.09 -3.87
N LYS A 94 26.11 9.62 -3.40
CA LYS A 94 26.74 10.80 -4.00
C LYS A 94 27.08 10.63 -5.47
N THR A 95 27.46 9.42 -5.90
CA THR A 95 27.79 9.15 -7.32
C THR A 95 26.57 9.24 -8.25
N LEU A 96 25.35 9.17 -7.72
CA LEU A 96 24.12 9.16 -8.52
C LEU A 96 23.68 10.56 -8.95
N ASN A 97 24.21 11.63 -8.36
CA ASN A 97 23.85 13.03 -8.67
C ASN A 97 22.31 13.24 -8.72
N LEU A 98 21.63 12.76 -7.69
CA LEU A 98 20.17 12.69 -7.62
C LEU A 98 19.48 14.05 -7.76
N THR A 99 18.41 14.09 -8.56
CA THR A 99 17.59 15.30 -8.75
C THR A 99 16.10 15.02 -8.60
N VAL A 100 15.35 16.04 -8.22
CA VAL A 100 13.89 16.10 -8.31
C VAL A 100 13.49 17.48 -8.84
N LYS A 101 12.73 17.52 -9.94
CA LYS A 101 12.33 18.77 -10.61
C LYS A 101 13.52 19.70 -10.90
N LYS A 102 14.64 19.12 -11.36
CA LYS A 102 15.91 19.78 -11.64
C LYS A 102 16.69 20.28 -10.40
N GLN A 103 16.21 20.09 -9.19
CA GLN A 103 16.92 20.43 -7.97
C GLN A 103 17.67 19.20 -7.44
N SER A 104 18.92 19.41 -6.99
CA SER A 104 19.68 18.34 -6.34
C SER A 104 19.02 17.95 -5.02
N ILE A 105 18.97 16.66 -4.75
CA ILE A 105 18.39 16.11 -3.52
C ILE A 105 19.36 15.16 -2.83
N THR A 106 19.20 15.07 -1.51
CA THR A 106 19.86 14.05 -0.68
C THR A 106 18.76 13.21 -0.02
N PRO A 107 18.87 11.87 -0.04
CA PRO A 107 17.93 11.02 0.67
C PRO A 107 17.91 11.29 2.17
N HIS A 108 16.73 11.25 2.78
CA HIS A 108 16.57 11.37 4.23
C HIS A 108 17.16 10.15 4.96
N ASP A 109 17.50 10.30 6.24
CA ASP A 109 18.11 9.23 7.04
C ASP A 109 17.29 7.93 7.06
N HIS A 110 15.95 8.03 7.16
CA HIS A 110 15.09 6.85 7.10
C HIS A 110 15.18 6.12 5.75
N GLN A 111 15.41 6.84 4.64
CA GLN A 111 15.59 6.25 3.31
C GLN A 111 16.95 5.56 3.21
N LYS A 112 18.03 6.19 3.69
CA LYS A 112 19.37 5.60 3.74
C LYS A 112 19.38 4.32 4.57
N ARG A 113 18.80 4.35 5.77
CA ARG A 113 18.67 3.16 6.65
C ARG A 113 17.87 2.04 6.00
N ALA A 114 16.80 2.37 5.25
CA ALA A 114 16.01 1.39 4.52
C ALA A 114 16.80 0.75 3.38
N ILE A 115 17.60 1.54 2.64
CA ILE A 115 18.48 1.06 1.57
C ILE A 115 19.55 0.14 2.14
N GLN A 116 20.25 0.56 3.18
CA GLN A 116 21.30 -0.21 3.85
C GLN A 116 20.74 -1.55 4.37
N HIS A 117 19.62 -1.50 5.07
CA HIS A 117 18.97 -2.72 5.58
C HIS A 117 18.61 -3.69 4.45
N ALA A 118 18.01 -3.18 3.36
CA ALA A 118 17.62 -4.02 2.23
C ALA A 118 18.84 -4.69 1.56
N LEU A 119 19.95 -3.97 1.40
CA LEU A 119 21.17 -4.51 0.82
C LEU A 119 21.86 -5.52 1.76
N ASN A 120 21.89 -5.25 3.07
CA ASN A 120 22.54 -6.13 4.04
C ASN A 120 21.74 -7.41 4.30
N THR A 121 20.40 -7.37 4.18
CA THR A 121 19.54 -8.54 4.44
C THR A 121 19.16 -9.32 3.17
N ASN A 122 19.24 -8.71 2.01
CA ASN A 122 18.84 -9.26 0.70
C ASN A 122 17.38 -9.65 0.58
N ARG A 123 16.63 -9.73 1.70
CA ARG A 123 15.22 -10.10 1.75
C ARG A 123 14.51 -9.34 2.85
N THR A 124 13.60 -8.45 2.46
CA THR A 124 12.84 -7.65 3.43
C THR A 124 11.59 -7.03 2.80
N VAL A 125 10.64 -6.66 3.64
CA VAL A 125 9.51 -5.80 3.27
C VAL A 125 9.66 -4.48 4.02
N ILE A 126 9.88 -3.39 3.29
CA ILE A 126 9.95 -2.04 3.86
C ILE A 126 8.54 -1.47 3.95
N VAL A 127 8.06 -1.33 5.20
CA VAL A 127 6.81 -0.62 5.47
C VAL A 127 7.11 0.86 5.61
N SER A 128 6.64 1.66 4.66
CA SER A 128 6.97 3.07 4.59
C SER A 128 5.75 3.88 4.13
N PRO A 129 5.31 4.90 4.88
CA PRO A 129 4.10 5.65 4.58
C PRO A 129 4.08 6.26 3.18
N THR A 130 2.90 6.62 2.70
CA THR A 130 2.77 7.40 1.46
C THR A 130 3.49 8.75 1.64
N GLY A 131 4.26 9.14 0.64
CA GLY A 131 5.06 10.38 0.70
C GLY A 131 6.44 10.24 1.37
N SER A 132 6.83 9.06 1.84
CA SER A 132 8.17 8.79 2.40
C SER A 132 9.28 8.67 1.35
N GLY A 133 8.94 8.70 0.05
CA GLY A 133 9.91 8.57 -1.05
C GLY A 133 10.29 7.11 -1.38
N LYS A 134 9.35 6.16 -1.31
CA LYS A 134 9.57 4.75 -1.70
C LYS A 134 10.18 4.59 -3.09
N SER A 135 9.74 5.37 -4.08
CA SER A 135 10.29 5.30 -5.45
C SER A 135 11.78 5.66 -5.51
N LEU A 136 12.24 6.60 -4.67
CA LEU A 136 13.65 6.94 -4.55
C LEU A 136 14.47 5.81 -3.94
N ILE A 137 13.95 5.16 -2.88
CA ILE A 137 14.58 3.97 -2.27
C ILE A 137 14.73 2.87 -3.33
N ILE A 138 13.66 2.56 -4.06
CA ILE A 138 13.64 1.56 -5.14
C ILE A 138 14.68 1.92 -6.22
N TYR A 139 14.71 3.18 -6.67
CA TYR A 139 15.66 3.65 -7.68
C TYR A 139 17.12 3.44 -7.24
N ILE A 140 17.48 3.88 -6.03
CA ILE A 140 18.85 3.76 -5.51
C ILE A 140 19.26 2.28 -5.37
N LEU A 141 18.35 1.43 -4.89
CA LEU A 141 18.57 -0.02 -4.79
C LEU A 141 18.82 -0.66 -6.17
N ILE A 142 17.99 -0.33 -7.17
CA ILE A 142 18.18 -0.83 -8.54
C ILE A 142 19.53 -0.38 -9.09
N ARG A 143 19.90 0.89 -8.88
CA ARG A 143 21.19 1.44 -9.34
C ARG A 143 22.37 0.73 -8.68
N TYR A 144 22.27 0.44 -7.38
CA TYR A 144 23.27 -0.33 -6.65
C TYR A 144 23.39 -1.76 -7.21
N LEU A 145 22.27 -2.46 -7.30
CA LEU A 145 22.21 -3.84 -7.79
C LEU A 145 22.80 -3.96 -9.22
N LEU A 146 22.49 -3.04 -10.11
CA LEU A 146 22.98 -3.06 -11.49
C LEU A 146 24.48 -2.69 -11.61
N ARG A 147 25.07 -1.98 -10.64
CA ARG A 147 26.45 -1.54 -10.68
C ARG A 147 27.43 -2.53 -10.05
N TYR A 148 27.08 -3.11 -8.91
CA TYR A 148 28.06 -3.82 -8.07
C TYR A 148 27.97 -5.35 -8.12
N PHE A 149 26.98 -5.93 -8.80
CA PHE A 149 26.92 -7.38 -8.95
C PHE A 149 27.69 -7.86 -10.19
N VAL A 150 28.83 -8.54 -9.97
CA VAL A 150 29.91 -8.72 -10.97
C VAL A 150 29.76 -9.97 -11.84
N GLU A 151 28.98 -11.00 -11.46
CA GLU A 151 29.18 -12.36 -12.00
C GLU A 151 28.21 -12.81 -13.11
N ALA A 152 27.22 -12.02 -13.55
CA ALA A 152 26.31 -12.40 -14.63
C ALA A 152 25.54 -11.19 -15.20
N PRO A 153 24.86 -11.29 -16.33
CA PRO A 153 24.00 -10.21 -16.81
C PRO A 153 22.87 -9.97 -15.79
N LYS A 154 23.09 -8.97 -14.96
CA LYS A 154 22.24 -8.58 -13.84
C LYS A 154 20.92 -8.08 -14.36
N LYS A 155 19.84 -8.74 -13.97
CA LYS A 155 18.52 -8.37 -14.40
C LYS A 155 17.61 -8.20 -13.19
N VAL A 156 16.96 -7.04 -13.11
CA VAL A 156 16.05 -6.66 -12.03
C VAL A 156 14.63 -6.61 -12.56
N LEU A 157 13.71 -7.24 -11.85
CA LEU A 157 12.26 -7.18 -12.10
C LEU A 157 11.60 -6.28 -11.06
N LEU A 158 11.01 -5.16 -11.50
CA LEU A 158 10.17 -4.30 -10.66
C LEU A 158 8.70 -4.54 -11.00
N LEU A 159 7.95 -5.04 -10.03
CA LEU A 159 6.52 -5.32 -10.16
C LEU A 159 5.69 -4.28 -9.40
N VAL A 160 4.74 -3.68 -10.10
CA VAL A 160 3.84 -2.67 -9.56
C VAL A 160 2.37 -3.07 -9.79
N PRO A 161 1.40 -2.54 -9.03
CA PRO A 161 0.01 -2.98 -9.15
C PRO A 161 -0.76 -2.44 -10.36
N THR A 162 -0.35 -1.31 -10.95
CA THR A 162 -1.11 -0.65 -12.04
C THR A 162 -0.21 -0.11 -13.14
N VAL A 163 -0.77 0.03 -14.35
CA VAL A 163 -0.08 0.64 -15.49
C VAL A 163 0.32 2.09 -15.22
N GLY A 164 -0.53 2.84 -14.49
CA GLY A 164 -0.20 4.21 -14.09
C GLY A 164 1.06 4.28 -13.21
N LEU A 165 1.28 3.29 -12.33
CA LEU A 165 2.51 3.21 -11.52
C LEU A 165 3.73 2.80 -12.36
N VAL A 166 3.58 2.00 -13.42
CA VAL A 166 4.67 1.73 -14.38
C VAL A 166 5.15 3.04 -15.01
N GLN A 167 4.21 3.88 -15.47
CA GLN A 167 4.51 5.18 -16.08
C GLN A 167 5.12 6.16 -15.06
N GLN A 168 4.58 6.17 -13.83
CA GLN A 168 5.11 7.02 -12.76
C GLN A 168 6.54 6.64 -12.39
N MET A 169 6.85 5.34 -12.22
CA MET A 169 8.21 4.88 -11.91
C MET A 169 9.22 5.26 -13.00
N GLU A 170 8.81 5.15 -14.28
CA GLU A 170 9.66 5.61 -15.39
C GLU A 170 9.93 7.11 -15.31
N ALA A 171 8.90 7.91 -15.06
CA ALA A 171 9.03 9.36 -14.94
C ALA A 171 9.88 9.76 -13.71
N ASP A 172 9.67 9.11 -12.56
CA ASP A 172 10.46 9.32 -11.36
C ASP A 172 11.93 8.98 -11.61
N PHE A 173 12.23 7.83 -12.24
CA PHE A 173 13.60 7.41 -12.55
C PHE A 173 14.29 8.36 -13.54
N PHE A 174 13.55 8.88 -14.51
CA PHE A 174 14.05 9.90 -15.42
C PHE A 174 14.40 11.19 -14.67
N ASP A 175 13.54 11.64 -13.75
CA ASP A 175 13.77 12.86 -12.96
C ASP A 175 14.94 12.70 -11.98
N TYR A 176 15.03 11.54 -11.31
CA TYR A 176 16.15 11.23 -10.40
C TYR A 176 17.51 11.18 -11.08
N SER A 177 17.55 10.71 -12.34
CA SER A 177 18.80 10.51 -13.10
C SER A 177 19.22 11.68 -13.98
N LYS A 178 18.53 12.80 -13.94
CA LYS A 178 18.70 13.90 -14.90
C LYS A 178 20.13 14.45 -14.98
N ASN A 179 20.85 14.44 -13.87
CA ASN A 179 22.25 14.88 -13.78
C ASN A 179 23.25 13.71 -13.78
N ASP A 180 22.78 12.47 -13.97
CA ASP A 180 23.62 11.28 -13.99
C ASP A 180 23.83 10.78 -15.42
N LYS A 181 24.98 11.08 -16.00
CA LYS A 181 25.37 10.64 -17.36
C LYS A 181 25.51 9.11 -17.49
N SER A 182 25.61 8.38 -16.39
CA SER A 182 25.74 6.91 -16.39
C SER A 182 24.40 6.18 -16.56
N TRP A 183 23.28 6.90 -16.52
CA TRP A 183 21.94 6.32 -16.62
C TRP A 183 21.11 6.94 -17.75
N SER A 184 20.36 6.09 -18.43
CA SER A 184 19.30 6.49 -19.36
C SER A 184 18.17 5.47 -19.35
N ASN A 185 16.93 5.90 -19.13
CA ASN A 185 15.78 5.00 -19.16
C ASN A 185 15.67 4.26 -20.49
N SER A 186 15.96 4.92 -21.62
CA SER A 186 15.91 4.29 -22.95
C SER A 186 16.89 3.13 -23.10
N LYS A 187 18.07 3.21 -22.47
CA LYS A 187 19.10 2.17 -22.51
C LYS A 187 18.84 1.05 -21.51
N PHE A 188 18.42 1.37 -20.29
CA PHE A 188 18.40 0.42 -19.17
C PHE A 188 17.01 -0.16 -18.87
N LEU A 189 15.91 0.53 -19.22
CA LEU A 189 14.58 0.21 -18.75
C LEU A 189 13.70 -0.33 -19.88
N HIS A 190 13.01 -1.46 -19.61
CA HIS A 190 11.95 -2.02 -20.43
C HIS A 190 10.62 -2.05 -19.65
N LYS A 191 9.54 -1.64 -20.30
CA LYS A 191 8.20 -1.63 -19.71
C LYS A 191 7.33 -2.73 -20.31
N ILE A 192 6.74 -3.55 -19.47
CA ILE A 192 5.75 -4.55 -19.86
C ILE A 192 4.37 -4.10 -19.33
N THR A 193 3.50 -3.77 -20.27
CA THR A 193 2.06 -3.51 -20.03
C THR A 193 1.25 -4.40 -20.95
N ALA A 194 -0.09 -4.36 -20.86
CA ALA A 194 -0.96 -5.16 -21.72
C ALA A 194 -0.63 -4.95 -23.21
N GLY A 195 -0.43 -6.06 -23.95
CA GLY A 195 -0.11 -6.03 -25.38
C GLY A 195 1.33 -5.67 -25.76
N LYS A 196 2.23 -5.41 -24.80
CA LYS A 196 3.65 -5.14 -25.06
C LYS A 196 4.51 -6.40 -25.01
N GLU A 197 5.64 -6.34 -25.73
CA GLU A 197 6.68 -7.37 -25.74
C GLU A 197 7.13 -7.72 -24.31
N LYS A 198 7.22 -9.02 -24.02
CA LYS A 198 7.59 -9.54 -22.69
C LYS A 198 9.07 -9.85 -22.54
N ASN A 199 9.75 -10.03 -23.65
CA ASN A 199 11.17 -10.32 -23.68
C ASN A 199 11.97 -9.03 -23.92
N SER A 200 13.08 -8.90 -23.24
CA SER A 200 13.99 -7.76 -23.41
C SER A 200 15.37 -8.09 -22.87
N ASN A 201 16.40 -7.59 -23.54
CA ASN A 201 17.77 -7.67 -23.05
C ASN A 201 18.15 -6.54 -22.09
N LYS A 202 17.22 -5.61 -21.83
CA LYS A 202 17.48 -4.51 -20.89
C LYS A 202 17.57 -5.03 -19.46
N PRO A 203 18.47 -4.48 -18.65
CA PRO A 203 18.73 -5.00 -17.31
C PRO A 203 17.64 -4.68 -16.28
N LEU A 204 16.78 -3.69 -16.53
CA LEU A 204 15.63 -3.38 -15.70
C LEU A 204 14.33 -3.61 -16.45
N VAL A 205 13.47 -4.46 -15.92
CA VAL A 205 12.10 -4.69 -16.42
C VAL A 205 11.10 -4.17 -15.39
N ILE A 206 10.24 -3.23 -15.79
CA ILE A 206 9.11 -2.76 -14.98
C ILE A 206 7.82 -3.31 -15.57
N SER A 207 7.02 -3.95 -14.74
CA SER A 207 5.75 -4.56 -15.18
C SER A 207 4.65 -4.46 -14.13
N THR A 208 3.40 -4.55 -14.56
CA THR A 208 2.36 -4.93 -13.61
C THR A 208 2.44 -6.44 -13.35
N TRP A 209 2.18 -6.88 -12.10
CA TRP A 209 2.21 -8.30 -11.78
C TRP A 209 1.18 -9.10 -12.59
N GLN A 210 0.03 -8.48 -12.97
CA GLN A 210 -1.01 -9.09 -13.81
C GLN A 210 -0.51 -9.42 -15.22
N SER A 211 0.42 -8.62 -15.75
CA SER A 211 0.96 -8.82 -17.11
C SER A 211 1.90 -10.01 -17.21
N VAL A 212 2.50 -10.43 -16.08
CA VAL A 212 3.56 -11.45 -16.08
C VAL A 212 3.24 -12.73 -15.29
N TYR A 213 2.26 -12.73 -14.37
CA TYR A 213 2.05 -13.84 -13.43
C TYR A 213 1.78 -15.20 -14.09
N LYS A 214 1.23 -15.21 -15.34
CA LYS A 214 0.97 -16.41 -16.13
C LYS A 214 2.18 -16.93 -16.91
N LEU A 215 3.27 -16.13 -17.00
CA LEU A 215 4.46 -16.51 -17.75
C LEU A 215 5.12 -17.76 -17.13
N PRO A 216 5.82 -18.57 -17.95
CA PRO A 216 6.47 -19.78 -17.49
C PRO A 216 7.64 -19.48 -16.54
N LYS A 217 8.10 -20.51 -15.80
CA LYS A 217 9.17 -20.38 -14.81
C LYS A 217 10.48 -19.90 -15.44
N GLU A 218 10.77 -20.35 -16.63
CA GLU A 218 11.99 -20.02 -17.39
C GLU A 218 12.12 -18.52 -17.63
N TRP A 219 11.00 -17.84 -17.89
CA TRP A 219 10.98 -16.40 -18.03
C TRP A 219 11.41 -15.67 -16.76
N PHE A 220 11.05 -16.20 -15.58
CA PHE A 220 11.40 -15.60 -14.29
C PHE A 220 12.84 -15.92 -13.87
N GLN A 221 13.44 -16.99 -14.37
CA GLN A 221 14.80 -17.41 -14.00
C GLN A 221 15.90 -16.45 -14.49
N GLN A 222 15.59 -15.58 -15.45
CA GLN A 222 16.53 -14.55 -15.91
C GLN A 222 16.77 -13.41 -14.92
N PHE A 223 16.00 -13.32 -13.81
CA PHE A 223 16.07 -12.23 -12.85
C PHE A 223 16.83 -12.64 -11.59
N ASP A 224 17.85 -11.85 -11.26
CA ASP A 224 18.66 -11.98 -10.02
C ASP A 224 18.05 -11.25 -8.84
N ALA A 225 17.24 -10.22 -9.14
CA ALA A 225 16.55 -9.42 -8.14
C ALA A 225 15.10 -9.17 -8.53
N VAL A 226 14.23 -9.13 -7.52
CA VAL A 226 12.83 -8.75 -7.67
C VAL A 226 12.42 -7.72 -6.61
N ILE A 227 11.69 -6.72 -7.05
CA ILE A 227 11.11 -5.69 -6.19
C ILE A 227 9.61 -5.64 -6.45
N PHE A 228 8.81 -5.75 -5.38
CA PHE A 228 7.35 -5.60 -5.43
C PHE A 228 6.98 -4.28 -4.76
N ASP A 229 6.60 -3.28 -5.54
CA ASP A 229 6.00 -2.07 -4.97
C ASP A 229 4.53 -2.28 -4.67
N GLU A 230 4.07 -1.70 -3.55
CA GLU A 230 2.74 -1.92 -2.97
C GLU A 230 2.39 -3.42 -2.88
N CYS A 231 3.31 -4.21 -2.35
CA CYS A 231 3.24 -5.68 -2.30
C CYS A 231 1.96 -6.21 -1.61
N HIS A 232 1.33 -5.42 -0.72
CA HIS A 232 0.07 -5.75 -0.08
C HIS A 232 -1.14 -5.82 -1.05
N LEU A 233 -1.04 -5.17 -2.23
CA LEU A 233 -2.09 -5.20 -3.26
C LEU A 233 -2.01 -6.44 -4.17
N VAL A 234 -0.90 -7.16 -4.13
CA VAL A 234 -0.76 -8.42 -4.86
C VAL A 234 -1.52 -9.50 -4.11
N LYS A 235 -2.47 -10.18 -4.79
CA LYS A 235 -3.16 -11.31 -4.17
C LYS A 235 -2.13 -12.32 -3.66
N ALA A 236 -2.31 -12.85 -2.45
CA ALA A 236 -1.36 -13.75 -1.80
C ALA A 236 -0.93 -14.91 -2.72
N ASP A 237 -1.87 -15.56 -3.39
CA ASP A 237 -1.58 -16.67 -4.31
C ASP A 237 -0.74 -16.23 -5.51
N SER A 238 -1.02 -15.04 -6.07
CA SER A 238 -0.27 -14.51 -7.22
C SER A 238 1.16 -14.15 -6.82
N LEU A 239 1.34 -13.53 -5.65
CA LEU A 239 2.66 -13.17 -5.12
C LEU A 239 3.49 -14.43 -4.83
N VAL A 240 2.90 -15.42 -4.15
CA VAL A 240 3.55 -16.69 -3.84
C VAL A 240 3.89 -17.46 -5.11
N ASN A 241 3.00 -17.49 -6.11
CA ASN A 241 3.24 -18.18 -7.38
C ASN A 241 4.36 -17.52 -8.19
N ILE A 242 4.40 -16.18 -8.27
CA ILE A 242 5.52 -15.46 -8.88
C ILE A 242 6.81 -15.73 -8.09
N GLY A 243 6.76 -15.65 -6.76
CA GLY A 243 7.88 -15.91 -5.87
C GLY A 243 8.50 -17.31 -6.05
N LYS A 244 7.66 -18.34 -6.27
CA LYS A 244 8.10 -19.72 -6.55
C LYS A 244 8.81 -19.86 -7.91
N LYS A 245 8.44 -19.06 -8.91
CA LYS A 245 9.07 -19.08 -10.25
C LYS A 245 10.41 -18.35 -10.29
N LEU A 246 10.66 -17.43 -9.37
CA LEU A 246 11.89 -16.63 -9.27
C LEU A 246 13.02 -17.40 -8.55
N THR A 247 13.41 -18.57 -9.08
CA THR A 247 14.35 -19.48 -8.43
C THR A 247 15.77 -18.93 -8.32
N ASN A 248 16.15 -17.98 -9.17
CA ASN A 248 17.49 -17.37 -9.20
C ASN A 248 17.54 -16.04 -8.45
N ALA A 249 16.38 -15.40 -8.21
CA ALA A 249 16.31 -14.12 -7.54
C ALA A 249 16.70 -14.24 -6.05
N TRP A 250 17.94 -13.90 -5.75
CA TRP A 250 18.49 -13.90 -4.40
C TRP A 250 18.14 -12.61 -3.65
N PHE A 251 18.05 -11.46 -4.34
CA PHE A 251 17.58 -10.21 -3.77
C PHE A 251 16.06 -10.08 -3.96
N ARG A 252 15.33 -9.92 -2.87
CA ARG A 252 13.87 -9.81 -2.88
C ARG A 252 13.41 -8.71 -1.95
N LEU A 253 12.76 -7.70 -2.50
CA LEU A 253 12.26 -6.55 -1.75
C LEU A 253 10.75 -6.40 -1.95
N GLY A 254 10.03 -6.19 -0.87
CA GLY A 254 8.68 -5.62 -0.88
C GLY A 254 8.71 -4.19 -0.39
N THR A 255 7.93 -3.30 -1.00
CA THR A 255 7.63 -1.98 -0.44
C THR A 255 6.13 -1.83 -0.28
N THR A 256 5.68 -1.18 0.78
CA THR A 256 4.26 -0.95 1.03
C THR A 256 4.04 0.22 1.98
N GLY A 257 2.95 0.96 1.80
CA GLY A 257 2.52 1.99 2.75
C GLY A 257 1.89 1.42 4.02
N THR A 258 1.29 0.24 3.92
CA THR A 258 0.59 -0.46 5.01
C THR A 258 0.70 -1.95 4.82
N LEU A 259 0.85 -2.70 5.89
CA LEU A 259 0.76 -4.16 5.85
C LEU A 259 -0.57 -4.60 6.46
N ASP A 260 -1.27 -5.53 5.79
CA ASP A 260 -2.50 -6.10 6.32
C ASP A 260 -2.20 -6.80 7.66
N GLN A 261 -3.12 -6.63 8.62
CA GLN A 261 -2.95 -7.16 9.98
C GLN A 261 -3.33 -8.64 10.09
N THR A 262 -3.86 -9.26 9.02
CA THR A 262 -4.13 -10.69 9.02
C THR A 262 -2.81 -11.47 8.97
N LEU A 263 -2.54 -12.23 10.01
CA LEU A 263 -1.28 -12.96 10.17
C LEU A 263 -0.99 -13.87 8.97
N ALA A 264 -2.01 -14.52 8.42
CA ALA A 264 -1.87 -15.40 7.27
C ALA A 264 -1.38 -14.65 6.02
N HIS A 265 -1.95 -13.47 5.72
CA HIS A 265 -1.54 -12.67 4.57
C HIS A 265 -0.15 -12.07 4.76
N LYS A 266 0.12 -11.53 5.96
CA LYS A 266 1.44 -11.01 6.33
C LYS A 266 2.52 -12.06 6.13
N LEU A 267 2.35 -13.27 6.69
CA LEU A 267 3.35 -14.34 6.61
C LEU A 267 3.52 -14.91 5.19
N SER A 268 2.49 -14.86 4.35
CA SER A 268 2.62 -15.21 2.92
C SER A 268 3.51 -14.22 2.17
N ILE A 269 3.38 -12.92 2.46
CA ILE A 269 4.23 -11.88 1.90
C ILE A 269 5.66 -12.03 2.43
N GLU A 270 5.82 -12.12 3.76
CA GLU A 270 7.13 -12.25 4.40
C GLU A 270 7.84 -13.54 4.02
N GLY A 271 7.11 -14.65 3.85
CA GLY A 271 7.67 -15.91 3.37
C GLY A 271 8.30 -15.81 1.98
N THR A 272 7.72 -14.97 1.12
CA THR A 272 8.21 -14.76 -0.24
C THR A 272 9.33 -13.73 -0.31
N LEU A 273 9.22 -12.62 0.45
CA LEU A 273 10.07 -11.44 0.31
C LEU A 273 11.04 -11.22 1.47
N GLY A 274 10.74 -11.71 2.67
CA GLY A 274 11.50 -11.48 3.89
C GLY A 274 10.69 -10.73 4.96
N PRO A 275 11.25 -10.59 6.17
CA PRO A 275 10.56 -9.94 7.29
C PRO A 275 10.25 -8.47 7.01
N SER A 276 9.13 -8.00 7.57
CA SER A 276 8.73 -6.61 7.45
C SER A 276 9.39 -5.72 8.50
N ILE A 277 9.85 -4.54 8.06
CA ILE A 277 10.46 -3.52 8.91
C ILE A 277 9.95 -2.13 8.57
N GLN A 278 9.85 -1.26 9.57
CA GLN A 278 9.43 0.12 9.42
C GLN A 278 10.50 1.07 10.00
N PHE A 279 11.02 1.98 9.18
CA PHE A 279 12.04 2.95 9.59
C PHE A 279 11.46 4.30 9.99
N ILE A 280 10.26 4.63 9.51
CA ILE A 280 9.58 5.90 9.80
C ILE A 280 8.06 5.71 9.84
N THR A 281 7.38 6.42 10.74
CA THR A 281 5.92 6.51 10.80
C THR A 281 5.42 7.76 10.08
N THR A 282 4.12 7.83 9.78
CA THR A 282 3.50 9.04 9.23
C THR A 282 3.71 10.23 10.16
N LYS A 283 3.54 10.04 11.47
CA LYS A 283 3.79 11.08 12.49
C LYS A 283 5.25 11.55 12.49
N GLY A 284 6.21 10.63 12.32
CA GLY A 284 7.63 10.97 12.20
C GLY A 284 7.92 11.86 11.00
N LEU A 285 7.33 11.56 9.84
CA LEU A 285 7.46 12.40 8.63
C LEU A 285 6.84 13.79 8.81
N ILE A 286 5.69 13.87 9.49
CA ILE A 286 5.06 15.16 9.85
C ILE A 286 5.99 15.97 10.78
N GLY A 287 6.54 15.32 11.81
CA GLY A 287 7.47 15.93 12.75
C GLY A 287 8.76 16.46 12.10
N GLN A 288 9.21 15.80 11.04
CA GLN A 288 10.38 16.24 10.23
C GLN A 288 10.02 17.29 9.17
N GLY A 289 8.75 17.73 9.07
CA GLY A 289 8.30 18.70 8.06
C GLY A 289 8.26 18.14 6.61
N VAL A 290 8.48 16.85 6.42
CA VAL A 290 8.39 16.18 5.11
C VAL A 290 6.94 16.07 4.65
N LEU A 291 6.01 15.90 5.60
CA LEU A 291 4.58 15.84 5.37
C LEU A 291 3.87 17.01 6.09
N ALA A 292 2.71 17.41 5.55
CA ALA A 292 1.88 18.45 6.13
C ALA A 292 1.33 18.04 7.51
N LYS A 293 1.03 18.99 8.37
CA LYS A 293 0.36 18.74 9.65
C LYS A 293 -1.05 18.18 9.38
N LEU A 294 -1.45 17.18 10.16
CA LEU A 294 -2.74 16.50 10.04
C LEU A 294 -3.63 16.82 11.24
N ALA A 295 -4.87 17.22 10.96
CA ALA A 295 -5.94 17.30 11.95
C ALA A 295 -7.13 16.47 11.45
N ILE A 296 -7.74 15.65 12.31
CA ILE A 296 -8.90 14.83 11.98
C ILE A 296 -10.08 15.25 12.85
N ASP A 297 -11.17 15.68 12.22
CA ASP A 297 -12.44 15.96 12.87
C ASP A 297 -13.41 14.81 12.56
N CYS A 298 -13.74 14.01 13.58
CA CYS A 298 -14.75 12.95 13.48
C CYS A 298 -16.13 13.55 13.77
N ILE A 299 -16.93 13.72 12.74
CA ILE A 299 -18.28 14.32 12.85
C ILE A 299 -19.30 13.21 13.06
N MET A 300 -19.75 13.04 14.30
CA MET A 300 -20.73 12.03 14.68
C MET A 300 -22.14 12.57 14.43
N LEU A 301 -22.79 12.08 13.39
CA LEU A 301 -24.17 12.42 13.05
C LEU A 301 -25.12 11.66 13.98
N ASP A 302 -25.94 12.41 14.68
CA ASP A 302 -26.93 11.93 15.66
C ASP A 302 -28.33 11.94 15.03
N TYR A 303 -28.91 10.77 14.87
CA TYR A 303 -30.20 10.55 14.20
C TYR A 303 -31.35 10.50 15.18
N ASP A 304 -32.56 10.72 14.69
CA ASP A 304 -33.78 10.53 15.46
C ASP A 304 -34.05 9.07 15.84
N ASP A 305 -34.92 8.85 16.80
CA ASP A 305 -35.27 7.53 17.35
C ASP A 305 -35.94 6.62 16.31
N ALA A 306 -36.71 7.19 15.38
CA ALA A 306 -37.36 6.44 14.30
C ALA A 306 -36.31 5.83 13.35
N SER A 307 -35.30 6.62 12.95
CA SER A 307 -34.18 6.18 12.13
C SER A 307 -33.37 5.10 12.84
N ARG A 308 -33.05 5.28 14.13
CA ARG A 308 -32.34 4.31 14.96
C ARG A 308 -33.07 2.97 15.05
N ASN A 309 -34.38 2.99 15.34
CA ASN A 309 -35.17 1.79 15.43
C ASN A 309 -35.32 1.05 14.08
N ARG A 310 -35.40 1.82 12.98
CA ARG A 310 -35.40 1.26 11.62
C ARG A 310 -34.09 0.54 11.32
N VAL A 311 -32.93 1.18 11.52
CA VAL A 311 -31.62 0.65 11.18
C VAL A 311 -31.25 -0.58 12.02
N LYS A 312 -31.71 -0.68 13.27
CA LYS A 312 -31.47 -1.85 14.11
C LYS A 312 -31.94 -3.18 13.46
N LYS A 313 -32.94 -3.13 12.58
CA LYS A 313 -33.49 -4.31 11.90
C LYS A 313 -32.79 -4.64 10.58
N LEU A 314 -31.89 -3.75 10.08
CA LEU A 314 -31.25 -3.86 8.79
C LEU A 314 -29.99 -4.73 8.85
N LYS A 315 -29.75 -5.47 7.76
CA LYS A 315 -28.45 -6.08 7.51
C LYS A 315 -27.44 -5.01 7.03
N TYR A 316 -26.18 -5.35 7.07
CA TYR A 316 -25.09 -4.44 6.69
C TYR A 316 -25.29 -3.70 5.35
N GLN A 317 -25.69 -4.42 4.30
CA GLN A 317 -25.88 -3.81 2.96
C GLN A 317 -27.08 -2.86 2.93
N GLU A 318 -28.14 -3.19 3.67
CA GLU A 318 -29.33 -2.38 3.80
C GLU A 318 -29.06 -1.11 4.62
N GLU A 319 -28.29 -1.24 5.72
CA GLU A 319 -27.81 -0.09 6.52
C GLU A 319 -26.97 0.85 5.66
N MET A 320 -26.02 0.30 4.86
CA MET A 320 -25.21 1.10 3.95
C MET A 320 -26.04 1.85 2.91
N SER A 321 -27.02 1.18 2.27
CA SER A 321 -27.92 1.83 1.31
C SER A 321 -28.75 2.93 1.98
N TYR A 322 -29.32 2.67 3.17
CA TYR A 322 -30.07 3.66 3.94
C TYR A 322 -29.25 4.93 4.22
N LEU A 323 -27.99 4.78 4.62
CA LEU A 323 -27.13 5.91 4.95
C LEU A 323 -26.72 6.72 3.73
N VAL A 324 -26.28 6.07 2.66
CA VAL A 324 -25.77 6.79 1.49
C VAL A 324 -26.89 7.46 0.68
N GLU A 325 -28.13 6.98 0.79
CA GLU A 325 -29.32 7.55 0.15
C GLU A 325 -30.07 8.56 1.07
N ASN A 326 -29.63 8.76 2.33
CA ASN A 326 -30.27 9.67 3.27
C ASN A 326 -30.07 11.14 2.88
N SER A 327 -31.17 11.87 2.59
CA SER A 327 -31.14 13.26 2.12
C SER A 327 -30.51 14.20 3.13
N LYS A 328 -30.96 14.17 4.39
CA LYS A 328 -30.43 15.05 5.45
C LYS A 328 -28.92 14.89 5.64
N ARG A 329 -28.45 13.63 5.58
CA ARG A 329 -27.03 13.32 5.65
C ARG A 329 -26.26 13.90 4.47
N ASN A 330 -26.76 13.74 3.26
CA ASN A 330 -26.13 14.25 2.05
C ASN A 330 -26.17 15.79 1.98
N GLU A 331 -27.27 16.41 2.42
CA GLU A 331 -27.38 17.87 2.58
C GLU A 331 -26.36 18.42 3.59
N PHE A 332 -26.17 17.73 4.72
CA PHE A 332 -25.13 18.10 5.69
C PHE A 332 -23.75 18.04 5.06
N ILE A 333 -23.41 16.97 4.31
CA ILE A 333 -22.11 16.82 3.65
C ILE A 333 -21.92 17.90 2.58
N ALA A 334 -22.97 18.19 1.79
CA ALA A 334 -22.90 19.25 0.77
C ALA A 334 -22.69 20.62 1.39
N LYS A 335 -23.41 20.96 2.46
CA LYS A 335 -23.20 22.20 3.21
C LYS A 335 -21.79 22.28 3.77
N LEU A 336 -21.29 21.22 4.38
CA LEU A 336 -19.91 21.14 4.87
C LEU A 336 -18.90 21.43 3.76
N CYS A 337 -19.09 20.88 2.55
CA CYS A 337 -18.24 21.17 1.39
C CYS A 337 -18.22 22.66 1.02
N GLY A 338 -19.36 23.36 1.15
CA GLY A 338 -19.46 24.78 0.89
C GLY A 338 -18.67 25.65 1.87
N GLU A 339 -18.66 25.26 3.14
CA GLU A 339 -17.96 25.97 4.21
C GLU A 339 -16.42 25.79 4.20
N MET A 340 -15.92 24.80 3.43
CA MET A 340 -14.48 24.52 3.36
C MET A 340 -13.74 25.55 2.52
N ASN A 341 -12.63 26.04 3.04
CA ASN A 341 -11.65 26.82 2.30
C ASN A 341 -10.55 25.89 1.77
N GLY A 342 -10.11 26.12 0.53
CA GLY A 342 -9.09 25.30 -0.13
C GLY A 342 -9.67 24.12 -0.92
N ASN A 343 -8.81 23.41 -1.61
CA ASN A 343 -9.21 22.26 -2.42
C ASN A 343 -9.67 21.10 -1.55
N THR A 344 -10.87 20.61 -1.82
CA THR A 344 -11.55 19.58 -1.01
C THR A 344 -11.77 18.31 -1.81
N LEU A 345 -11.36 17.17 -1.25
CA LEU A 345 -11.62 15.83 -1.80
C LEU A 345 -12.74 15.15 -1.01
N VAL A 346 -13.84 14.83 -1.69
CA VAL A 346 -14.97 14.11 -1.11
C VAL A 346 -14.95 12.66 -1.56
N LEU A 347 -14.81 11.71 -0.65
CA LEU A 347 -14.61 10.30 -0.95
C LEU A 347 -15.87 9.46 -0.74
N PHE A 348 -16.26 8.73 -1.78
CA PHE A 348 -17.43 7.85 -1.76
C PHE A 348 -17.14 6.41 -2.23
N ASN A 349 -18.05 5.47 -1.91
CA ASN A 349 -17.97 4.06 -2.33
C ASN A 349 -18.91 3.72 -3.49
N TYR A 350 -20.15 4.22 -3.48
CA TYR A 350 -21.20 3.85 -4.42
C TYR A 350 -21.41 4.95 -5.45
N VAL A 351 -21.13 4.66 -6.73
CA VAL A 351 -21.15 5.67 -7.80
C VAL A 351 -22.58 6.20 -8.02
N GLU A 352 -23.53 5.31 -8.34
CA GLU A 352 -24.87 5.70 -8.74
C GLU A 352 -25.75 6.11 -7.53
N LYS A 353 -25.63 5.39 -6.40
CA LYS A 353 -26.47 5.62 -5.21
C LYS A 353 -26.00 6.78 -4.32
N HIS A 354 -24.73 7.20 -4.43
CA HIS A 354 -24.18 8.21 -3.52
C HIS A 354 -23.34 9.26 -4.24
N GLY A 355 -22.32 8.83 -5.01
CA GLY A 355 -21.35 9.75 -5.60
C GLY A 355 -21.94 10.76 -6.55
N LYS A 356 -22.78 10.30 -7.50
CA LYS A 356 -23.46 11.19 -8.45
C LYS A 356 -24.50 12.09 -7.76
N PRO A 357 -25.44 11.58 -6.95
CA PRO A 357 -26.37 12.44 -6.22
C PRO A 357 -25.70 13.48 -5.34
N LEU A 358 -24.60 13.09 -4.67
CA LEU A 358 -23.86 14.01 -3.84
C LEU A 358 -23.13 15.08 -4.66
N TYR A 359 -22.57 14.71 -5.83
CA TYR A 359 -21.96 15.64 -6.77
C TYR A 359 -22.98 16.67 -7.27
N ASP A 360 -24.15 16.21 -7.74
CA ASP A 360 -25.23 17.08 -8.24
C ASP A 360 -25.72 18.04 -7.14
N LEU A 361 -25.87 17.55 -5.91
CA LEU A 361 -26.28 18.33 -4.77
C LEU A 361 -25.26 19.43 -4.40
N ILE A 362 -23.96 19.07 -4.35
CA ILE A 362 -22.89 20.03 -4.07
C ILE A 362 -22.85 21.10 -5.15
N GLN A 363 -22.94 20.72 -6.42
CA GLN A 363 -22.92 21.66 -7.55
C GLN A 363 -24.12 22.62 -7.52
N ALA A 364 -25.31 22.12 -7.18
CA ALA A 364 -26.51 22.93 -7.09
C ALA A 364 -26.47 23.92 -5.90
N GLN A 365 -25.95 23.50 -4.75
CA GLN A 365 -25.85 24.35 -3.55
C GLN A 365 -24.71 25.37 -3.59
N HIS A 366 -23.65 25.10 -4.37
CA HIS A 366 -22.44 25.93 -4.44
C HIS A 366 -22.03 26.25 -5.86
N PRO A 367 -22.84 27.02 -6.63
CA PRO A 367 -22.57 27.34 -8.03
C PRO A 367 -21.31 28.21 -8.23
N ASP A 368 -20.83 28.84 -7.17
CA ASP A 368 -19.59 29.64 -7.12
C ASP A 368 -18.32 28.76 -7.06
N LYS A 369 -18.45 27.48 -6.70
CA LYS A 369 -17.34 26.54 -6.61
C LYS A 369 -17.21 25.65 -7.84
N LYS A 370 -15.99 25.38 -8.24
CA LYS A 370 -15.72 24.40 -9.32
C LYS A 370 -15.79 23.00 -8.73
N VAL A 371 -16.79 22.22 -9.15
CA VAL A 371 -16.99 20.86 -8.69
C VAL A 371 -16.67 19.87 -9.80
N TYR A 372 -15.86 18.86 -9.50
CA TYR A 372 -15.42 17.83 -10.44
C TYR A 372 -15.81 16.44 -9.92
N PHE A 373 -16.05 15.50 -10.86
CA PHE A 373 -16.42 14.13 -10.55
C PHE A 373 -15.47 13.13 -11.19
N ILE A 374 -14.99 12.16 -10.40
CA ILE A 374 -14.14 11.06 -10.89
C ILE A 374 -14.59 9.73 -10.29
N SER A 375 -14.77 8.74 -11.16
CA SER A 375 -15.10 7.36 -10.77
C SER A 375 -14.25 6.33 -11.52
N GLY A 376 -14.48 5.05 -11.26
CA GLY A 376 -13.81 3.97 -11.98
C GLY A 376 -14.05 3.96 -13.49
N LYS A 377 -15.17 4.55 -13.94
CA LYS A 377 -15.53 4.67 -15.37
C LYS A 377 -14.81 5.83 -16.08
N THR A 378 -14.24 6.79 -15.34
CA THR A 378 -13.47 7.90 -15.92
C THR A 378 -12.16 7.34 -16.48
N ASP A 379 -11.83 7.62 -17.75
CA ASP A 379 -10.57 7.17 -18.35
C ASP A 379 -9.33 7.85 -17.75
N ALA A 380 -8.15 7.31 -18.04
CA ALA A 380 -6.91 7.76 -17.43
C ALA A 380 -6.50 9.19 -17.85
N GLU A 381 -6.81 9.58 -19.09
CA GLU A 381 -6.48 10.89 -19.64
C GLU A 381 -7.33 11.99 -19.01
N ASN A 382 -8.63 11.77 -18.90
CA ASN A 382 -9.55 12.68 -18.23
C ASN A 382 -9.24 12.82 -16.75
N ARG A 383 -8.86 11.72 -16.05
CA ARG A 383 -8.39 11.80 -14.64
C ARG A 383 -7.19 12.71 -14.51
N GLU A 384 -6.20 12.57 -15.39
CA GLU A 384 -4.98 13.38 -15.35
C GLU A 384 -5.26 14.85 -15.69
N THR A 385 -6.19 15.10 -16.62
CA THR A 385 -6.64 16.46 -16.97
C THR A 385 -7.32 17.15 -15.78
N ILE A 386 -8.28 16.48 -15.13
CA ILE A 386 -8.96 17.00 -13.94
C ILE A 386 -7.94 17.24 -12.81
N ARG A 387 -7.00 16.33 -12.60
CA ARG A 387 -5.93 16.49 -11.62
C ARG A 387 -5.13 17.78 -11.86
N LYS A 388 -4.67 17.99 -13.09
CA LYS A 388 -3.90 19.20 -13.47
C LYS A 388 -4.69 20.49 -13.29
N ILE A 389 -6.01 20.44 -13.52
CA ILE A 389 -6.88 21.60 -13.29
C ILE A 389 -6.95 21.90 -11.78
N ILE A 390 -7.26 20.88 -10.95
CA ILE A 390 -7.38 21.06 -9.49
C ILE A 390 -6.08 21.53 -8.86
N ASP A 391 -4.93 21.07 -9.34
CA ASP A 391 -3.63 21.54 -8.83
C ASP A 391 -3.39 23.06 -9.06
N LYS A 392 -4.11 23.67 -10.00
CA LYS A 392 -4.06 25.10 -10.27
C LYS A 392 -5.14 25.88 -9.52
N GLU A 393 -6.24 25.24 -9.15
CA GLU A 393 -7.36 25.85 -8.43
C GLU A 393 -6.98 26.09 -6.94
N LYS A 394 -7.73 26.99 -6.31
CA LYS A 394 -7.53 27.33 -4.90
C LYS A 394 -8.69 26.91 -4.00
N ASN A 395 -9.86 26.64 -4.57
CA ASN A 395 -11.09 26.34 -3.83
C ASN A 395 -12.02 25.40 -4.61
N ALA A 396 -11.46 24.35 -5.22
CA ALA A 396 -12.21 23.39 -5.99
C ALA A 396 -12.65 22.18 -5.13
N ILE A 397 -13.74 21.54 -5.50
CA ILE A 397 -14.24 20.32 -4.87
C ILE A 397 -14.11 19.17 -5.87
N LEU A 398 -13.47 18.08 -5.45
CA LEU A 398 -13.39 16.84 -6.20
C LEU A 398 -14.18 15.74 -5.49
N VAL A 399 -15.26 15.29 -6.11
CA VAL A 399 -16.04 14.14 -5.66
C VAL A 399 -15.49 12.89 -6.35
N ALA A 400 -14.88 11.99 -5.60
CA ALA A 400 -14.14 10.85 -6.17
C ALA A 400 -14.39 9.53 -5.44
N SER A 401 -14.37 8.41 -6.18
CA SER A 401 -14.49 7.09 -5.53
C SER A 401 -13.18 6.71 -4.82
N PHE A 402 -13.29 6.03 -3.66
CA PHE A 402 -12.13 5.50 -2.93
C PHE A 402 -11.23 4.62 -3.81
N GLY A 403 -11.81 3.82 -4.71
CA GLY A 403 -11.06 2.96 -5.62
C GLY A 403 -10.18 3.75 -6.58
N THR A 404 -10.70 4.84 -7.10
CA THR A 404 -9.98 5.68 -8.07
C THR A 404 -8.83 6.45 -7.41
N THR A 405 -9.06 6.95 -6.20
CA THR A 405 -8.03 7.68 -5.45
C THR A 405 -6.93 6.77 -4.93
N SER A 406 -7.22 5.51 -4.61
CA SER A 406 -6.20 4.57 -4.13
C SER A 406 -5.19 4.16 -5.21
N THR A 407 -5.53 4.25 -6.50
CA THR A 407 -4.74 3.66 -7.60
C THR A 407 -4.09 4.64 -8.57
N GLY A 408 -4.13 5.97 -8.36
CA GLY A 408 -3.44 6.81 -9.34
C GLY A 408 -3.67 8.31 -9.34
N ILE A 409 -4.54 8.87 -8.52
CA ILE A 409 -4.71 10.33 -8.48
C ILE A 409 -3.77 10.94 -7.45
N ASN A 410 -2.82 11.73 -7.91
CA ASN A 410 -1.88 12.46 -7.07
C ASN A 410 -2.17 13.97 -7.14
N ILE A 411 -2.96 14.48 -6.19
CA ILE A 411 -3.25 15.91 -6.06
C ILE A 411 -2.32 16.49 -5.00
N VAL A 412 -1.49 17.43 -5.37
CA VAL A 412 -0.51 18.05 -4.47
C VAL A 412 -1.15 19.10 -3.57
N HIS A 413 -2.05 19.92 -4.12
CA HIS A 413 -2.70 21.02 -3.41
C HIS A 413 -4.09 20.60 -2.90
N LEU A 414 -4.13 19.69 -1.92
CA LEU A 414 -5.34 19.21 -1.30
C LEU A 414 -5.37 19.63 0.18
N ASP A 415 -6.30 20.51 0.55
CA ASP A 415 -6.38 21.09 1.90
C ASP A 415 -7.33 20.32 2.81
N ASN A 416 -8.40 19.75 2.22
CA ASN A 416 -9.43 19.02 2.97
C ASN A 416 -9.73 17.65 2.33
N ILE A 417 -10.02 16.66 3.18
CA ILE A 417 -10.57 15.36 2.77
C ILE A 417 -11.84 15.09 3.58
N ILE A 418 -12.93 14.75 2.91
CA ILE A 418 -14.19 14.34 3.55
C ILE A 418 -14.44 12.87 3.23
N PHE A 419 -14.51 12.03 4.25
CA PHE A 419 -14.93 10.63 4.12
C PHE A 419 -16.46 10.57 4.12
N ALA A 420 -17.07 10.81 2.96
CA ALA A 420 -18.52 10.85 2.81
C ALA A 420 -19.17 9.46 2.91
N SER A 421 -18.52 8.40 2.48
CA SER A 421 -18.98 7.03 2.69
C SER A 421 -18.20 6.33 3.79
N PRO A 422 -18.89 5.57 4.66
CA PRO A 422 -18.23 4.74 5.66
C PRO A 422 -17.25 3.73 5.01
N THR A 423 -16.06 3.59 5.58
CA THR A 423 -15.08 2.59 5.14
C THR A 423 -14.50 1.84 6.33
N LYS A 424 -14.30 0.53 6.16
CA LYS A 424 -13.58 -0.33 7.11
C LYS A 424 -12.11 -0.51 6.68
N SER A 425 -11.78 -0.19 5.42
CA SER A 425 -10.45 -0.47 4.87
C SER A 425 -9.39 0.47 5.42
N VAL A 426 -8.52 -0.05 6.28
CA VAL A 426 -7.32 0.62 6.82
C VAL A 426 -6.44 1.17 5.69
N ILE A 427 -6.23 0.34 4.67
CA ILE A 427 -5.36 0.67 3.54
C ILE A 427 -5.90 1.89 2.79
N ARG A 428 -7.19 1.88 2.44
CA ARG A 428 -7.83 3.00 1.73
C ARG A 428 -7.78 4.29 2.54
N LEU A 429 -8.03 4.18 3.85
CA LEU A 429 -7.98 5.30 4.77
C LEU A 429 -6.59 5.95 4.79
N LEU A 430 -5.56 5.17 5.11
CA LEU A 430 -4.18 5.66 5.23
C LEU A 430 -3.61 6.15 3.90
N GLN A 431 -3.95 5.50 2.79
CA GLN A 431 -3.53 5.96 1.46
C GLN A 431 -4.19 7.28 1.07
N SER A 432 -5.47 7.48 1.40
CA SER A 432 -6.18 8.73 1.12
C SER A 432 -5.61 9.88 1.95
N ILE A 433 -5.40 9.68 3.24
CA ILE A 433 -4.75 10.64 4.12
C ILE A 433 -3.32 10.95 3.62
N GLY A 434 -2.52 9.92 3.36
CA GLY A 434 -1.12 10.06 2.93
C GLY A 434 -0.95 10.84 1.62
N ARG A 435 -1.93 10.78 0.70
CA ARG A 435 -1.91 11.60 -0.52
C ARG A 435 -2.13 13.08 -0.22
N GLY A 436 -3.07 13.35 0.68
CA GLY A 436 -3.33 14.71 1.16
C GLY A 436 -2.20 15.31 2.00
N LEU A 437 -1.32 14.48 2.56
CA LEU A 437 -0.23 14.96 3.43
C LEU A 437 1.00 15.52 2.68
N ARG A 438 1.05 15.41 1.34
CA ARG A 438 2.18 15.98 0.58
C ARG A 438 2.27 17.49 0.77
N THR A 439 3.46 17.96 1.11
CA THR A 439 3.74 19.39 1.26
C THR A 439 3.96 20.08 -0.09
N SER A 440 3.64 21.34 -0.15
CA SER A 440 4.02 22.25 -1.23
C SER A 440 4.28 23.65 -0.65
N ALA A 441 4.85 24.54 -1.46
CA ALA A 441 5.09 25.91 -1.03
C ALA A 441 3.81 26.65 -0.55
N ARG A 442 2.62 26.16 -0.99
CA ARG A 442 1.31 26.75 -0.63
C ARG A 442 0.56 25.96 0.45
N LYS A 443 1.08 24.78 0.87
CA LYS A 443 0.33 23.85 1.73
C LYS A 443 1.17 23.33 2.87
N GLN A 444 0.75 23.62 4.10
CA GLN A 444 1.38 23.13 5.33
C GLN A 444 0.47 22.27 6.20
N ASN A 445 -0.85 22.29 5.96
CA ASN A 445 -1.85 21.59 6.76
C ASN A 445 -2.79 20.77 5.87
N LEU A 446 -3.27 19.65 6.42
CA LEU A 446 -4.36 18.86 5.87
C LEU A 446 -5.40 18.65 6.95
N LYS A 447 -6.66 18.91 6.63
CA LYS A 447 -7.79 18.62 7.50
C LYS A 447 -8.62 17.47 6.94
N VAL A 448 -8.92 16.48 7.78
CA VAL A 448 -9.73 15.33 7.44
C VAL A 448 -11.02 15.39 8.23
N TYR A 449 -12.15 15.24 7.54
CA TYR A 449 -13.48 15.15 8.13
C TYR A 449 -13.99 13.73 7.96
N ASP A 450 -14.05 12.98 9.06
CA ASP A 450 -14.55 11.62 9.09
C ASP A 450 -16.03 11.64 9.49
N ILE A 451 -16.92 11.44 8.53
CA ILE A 451 -18.37 11.39 8.79
C ILE A 451 -18.70 10.04 9.41
N VAL A 452 -19.24 10.10 10.63
CA VAL A 452 -19.56 8.95 11.47
C VAL A 452 -21.07 8.94 11.72
N ASP A 453 -21.72 7.81 11.41
CA ASP A 453 -23.16 7.67 11.56
C ASP A 453 -23.47 6.88 12.84
N ASP A 454 -23.96 7.58 13.89
CA ASP A 454 -24.37 6.97 15.15
C ASP A 454 -25.87 6.69 15.16
N LEU A 455 -26.22 5.47 14.78
CA LEU A 455 -27.57 4.92 14.82
C LEU A 455 -27.69 3.84 15.90
N SER A 456 -26.92 3.96 16.96
CA SER A 456 -27.00 3.06 18.11
C SER A 456 -28.38 3.15 18.78
N TRP A 457 -28.92 2.01 19.21
CA TRP A 457 -30.22 1.90 19.87
C TRP A 457 -30.14 0.97 21.08
N LYS A 458 -30.26 1.51 22.29
CA LYS A 458 -30.04 0.75 23.54
C LYS A 458 -28.64 0.06 23.52
N SER A 459 -28.60 -1.25 23.66
CA SER A 459 -27.36 -2.03 23.59
C SER A 459 -26.89 -2.32 22.15
N TYR A 460 -27.68 -2.02 21.13
CA TYR A 460 -27.32 -2.26 19.73
C TYR A 460 -26.43 -1.16 19.20
N LYS A 461 -25.28 -1.53 18.65
CA LYS A 461 -24.41 -0.65 17.85
C LYS A 461 -24.53 -1.01 16.39
N ASN A 462 -24.85 -0.03 15.55
CA ASN A 462 -24.93 -0.22 14.11
C ASN A 462 -23.57 -0.55 13.48
N HIS A 463 -23.58 -1.15 12.29
CA HIS A 463 -22.38 -1.66 11.62
C HIS A 463 -21.37 -0.55 11.30
N VAL A 464 -21.86 0.60 10.85
CA VAL A 464 -21.01 1.73 10.46
C VAL A 464 -20.33 2.37 11.67
N LEU A 465 -20.99 2.44 12.82
CA LEU A 465 -20.37 2.88 14.07
C LEU A 465 -19.22 1.94 14.50
N LYS A 466 -19.38 0.63 14.35
CA LYS A 466 -18.30 -0.35 14.57
C LYS A 466 -17.12 -0.13 13.61
N HIS A 467 -17.40 0.28 12.36
CA HIS A 467 -16.33 0.65 11.42
C HIS A 467 -15.57 1.89 11.87
N PHE A 468 -16.25 2.87 12.46
CA PHE A 468 -15.59 4.04 13.05
C PHE A 468 -14.71 3.65 14.23
N GLU A 469 -15.19 2.80 15.15
CA GLU A 469 -14.37 2.30 16.27
C GLU A 469 -13.06 1.65 15.75
N HIS A 470 -13.13 0.96 14.61
CA HIS A 470 -11.95 0.40 13.97
C HIS A 470 -11.02 1.50 13.40
N ARG A 471 -11.57 2.54 12.75
CA ARG A 471 -10.79 3.69 12.27
C ARG A 471 -10.13 4.45 13.41
N ALA A 472 -10.86 4.69 14.51
CA ALA A 472 -10.32 5.35 15.70
C ALA A 472 -9.10 4.61 16.29
N LYS A 473 -9.13 3.27 16.33
CA LYS A 473 -7.96 2.46 16.71
C LYS A 473 -6.75 2.68 15.78
N ILE A 474 -7.00 2.93 14.48
CA ILE A 474 -5.94 3.25 13.53
C ILE A 474 -5.38 4.64 13.81
N TYR A 475 -6.24 5.65 14.04
CA TYR A 475 -5.80 6.99 14.39
C TYR A 475 -4.92 6.98 15.65
N GLN A 476 -5.31 6.21 16.66
CA GLN A 476 -4.50 6.02 17.88
C GLN A 476 -3.17 5.32 17.59
N LYS A 477 -3.19 4.23 16.79
CA LYS A 477 -1.96 3.50 16.43
C LYS A 477 -0.97 4.36 15.66
N GLU A 478 -1.47 5.13 14.68
CA GLU A 478 -0.65 6.08 13.90
C GLU A 478 -0.31 7.36 14.68
N LYS A 479 -0.85 7.50 15.90
CA LYS A 479 -0.70 8.68 16.77
C LYS A 479 -1.16 9.98 16.08
N PHE A 480 -2.23 9.93 15.31
CA PHE A 480 -2.85 11.11 14.71
C PHE A 480 -3.65 11.89 15.75
N ASP A 481 -3.64 13.21 15.64
CA ASP A 481 -4.47 14.06 16.46
C ASP A 481 -5.88 14.08 15.88
N TYR A 482 -6.88 13.63 16.67
CA TYR A 482 -8.29 13.63 16.24
C TYR A 482 -9.21 14.13 17.35
N LYS A 483 -10.32 14.75 16.94
CA LYS A 483 -11.39 15.22 17.83
C LYS A 483 -12.72 14.65 17.33
N ALA A 484 -13.67 14.44 18.24
CA ALA A 484 -15.01 13.98 17.91
C ALA A 484 -16.05 15.07 18.27
N PHE A 485 -16.95 15.34 17.34
CA PHE A 485 -18.03 16.31 17.49
C PHE A 485 -19.36 15.63 17.21
N LYS A 486 -20.37 15.85 18.04
CA LYS A 486 -21.71 15.30 17.83
C LYS A 486 -22.61 16.37 17.22
N ILE A 487 -23.29 16.05 16.11
CA ILE A 487 -24.17 16.94 15.37
C ILE A 487 -25.49 16.22 15.12
N LYS A 488 -26.60 16.83 15.54
CA LYS A 488 -27.94 16.33 15.31
C LYS A 488 -28.40 16.66 13.87
N ILE A 489 -28.96 15.67 13.15
CA ILE A 489 -29.46 15.81 11.78
C ILE A 489 -30.93 15.39 11.62
#